data_d07b15f967c9070bffec46dfc80001e6
#
_entry.id   d07b15f967c9070bffec46dfc80001e6
#
_cell.length_a   1.000
_cell.length_b   1.000
_cell.length_c   1.000
_cell.angle_alpha   90.00
_cell.angle_beta   90.00
_cell.angle_gamma   90.00
#
_symmetry.space_group_name_H-M   'P 1'
#
loop_
_entity.id
_entity.type
_entity.pdbx_description
1 polymer ?
#
loop_
_entity_poly.entity_id
_entity_poly.type
_entity_poly.pdbx_seq_one_letter_code
_entity_poly.pdbx_strand_id
1 'polypeptide(L)'
;MAYTKIHAIKATVDKAIDYICNPEKTDEKMFVSSYACSPETAAYDFKYTLDHCRENSPNKAYHLIQAFAPGEVSFEEAHRIGKELADKLLEGKYSYVVTTHIDKGHVHNHIIFCSADNIEHNKYHDCKQSYYHIRKLSDELCKEHNLSVIIPGAQRGKKYKEWQSNQNGSAWKTQIRKDINFCIKSASTYEEFLLLMRAKGYEI
;
A
#
# COMPACT_ATOMS: atom_id res chain seq x y z
N MET A 1 -3.34 10.76 -0.99
CA MET A 1 -3.70 9.76 -2.04
C MET A 1 -3.28 8.38 -1.58
N ALA A 2 -4.24 7.51 -1.27
CA ALA A 2 -3.92 6.17 -0.77
C ALA A 2 -3.70 5.17 -1.92
N TYR A 3 -2.74 4.27 -1.73
CA TYR A 3 -2.47 3.13 -2.61
C TYR A 3 -2.69 1.84 -1.83
N THR A 4 -3.40 0.88 -2.41
CA THR A 4 -3.65 -0.42 -1.77
C THR A 4 -2.96 -1.56 -2.53
N LYS A 5 -2.45 -2.53 -1.77
CA LYS A 5 -1.86 -3.77 -2.29
C LYS A 5 -2.20 -4.92 -1.35
N ILE A 6 -2.66 -6.04 -1.90
CA ILE A 6 -2.89 -7.26 -1.12
C ILE A 6 -2.06 -8.41 -1.69
N HIS A 7 -1.60 -9.31 -0.83
CA HIS A 7 -0.94 -10.56 -1.21
C HIS A 7 -1.18 -11.64 -0.16
N ALA A 8 -1.18 -12.88 -0.62
CA ALA A 8 -1.36 -14.04 0.24
C ALA A 8 -0.08 -14.40 0.99
N ILE A 9 -0.21 -14.81 2.26
CA ILE A 9 0.83 -15.40 3.08
C ILE A 9 0.56 -16.92 3.13
N LYS A 10 1.52 -17.71 2.63
CA LYS A 10 1.42 -19.17 2.54
C LYS A 10 2.14 -19.91 3.66
N ALA A 11 3.12 -19.24 4.28
CA ALA A 11 3.94 -19.74 5.37
C ALA A 11 4.32 -18.56 6.28
N THR A 12 4.93 -18.83 7.42
CA THR A 12 5.55 -17.78 8.27
C THR A 12 4.61 -16.62 8.65
N VAL A 13 3.35 -16.94 8.99
CA VAL A 13 2.38 -15.95 9.47
C VAL A 13 2.90 -15.24 10.72
N ASP A 14 3.53 -15.98 11.63
CA ASP A 14 4.23 -15.51 12.83
C ASP A 14 5.22 -14.38 12.50
N LYS A 15 6.16 -14.64 11.58
CA LYS A 15 7.16 -13.65 11.17
C LYS A 15 6.54 -12.42 10.49
N ALA A 16 5.43 -12.61 9.77
CA ALA A 16 4.74 -11.49 9.14
C ALA A 16 4.04 -10.59 10.19
N ILE A 17 3.45 -11.18 11.22
CA ILE A 17 2.83 -10.45 12.33
C ILE A 17 3.92 -9.73 13.15
N ASP A 18 5.00 -10.43 13.51
CA ASP A 18 6.15 -9.82 14.21
C ASP A 18 6.72 -8.62 13.44
N TYR A 19 6.83 -8.75 12.11
CA TYR A 19 7.33 -7.66 11.27
C TYR A 19 6.43 -6.42 11.31
N ILE A 20 5.10 -6.58 11.23
CA ILE A 20 4.18 -5.44 11.24
C ILE A 20 4.02 -4.86 12.64
N CYS A 21 4.18 -5.66 13.70
CA CYS A 21 4.08 -5.25 15.09
C CYS A 21 5.42 -4.75 15.68
N ASN A 22 6.44 -4.54 14.85
CA ASN A 22 7.75 -4.07 15.32
C ASN A 22 7.61 -2.71 16.05
N PRO A 23 8.02 -2.61 17.34
CA PRO A 23 7.89 -1.40 18.13
C PRO A 23 8.54 -0.16 17.50
N GLU A 24 9.72 -0.32 16.89
CA GLU A 24 10.45 0.78 16.23
C GLU A 24 9.69 1.40 15.04
N LYS A 25 8.70 0.70 14.50
CA LYS A 25 7.91 1.13 13.33
C LYS A 25 6.53 1.63 13.69
N THR A 26 6.03 1.26 14.87
CA THR A 26 4.66 1.46 15.33
C THR A 26 4.57 2.37 16.55
N ASP A 27 5.59 3.19 16.79
CA ASP A 27 5.70 4.06 17.97
C ASP A 27 5.48 3.26 19.26
N GLU A 28 6.41 2.34 19.56
CA GLU A 28 6.33 1.43 20.71
C GLU A 28 4.99 0.66 20.82
N LYS A 29 4.42 0.27 19.69
CA LYS A 29 3.12 -0.41 19.54
C LYS A 29 1.88 0.47 19.83
N MET A 30 2.01 1.79 19.89
CA MET A 30 0.83 2.68 19.99
C MET A 30 -0.14 2.50 18.82
N PHE A 31 0.41 2.26 17.62
CA PHE A 31 -0.37 2.09 16.40
C PHE A 31 -0.53 0.60 16.03
N VAL A 32 -0.97 -0.21 17.00
CA VAL A 32 -1.31 -1.62 16.81
C VAL A 32 -2.72 -1.86 17.35
N SER A 33 -3.58 -2.46 16.54
CA SER A 33 -4.93 -2.89 16.92
C SER A 33 -5.22 -4.27 16.35
N SER A 34 -6.15 -4.99 16.95
CA SER A 34 -6.57 -6.31 16.47
C SER A 34 -8.06 -6.54 16.69
N TYR A 35 -8.59 -7.54 16.02
CA TYR A 35 -9.97 -8.01 16.16
C TYR A 35 -10.00 -9.51 16.22
N ALA A 36 -10.75 -10.07 17.19
CA ALA A 36 -10.93 -11.49 17.44
C ALA A 36 -9.62 -12.29 17.60
N CYS A 37 -8.53 -11.61 17.96
CA CYS A 37 -7.22 -12.17 18.33
C CYS A 37 -6.43 -11.11 19.10
N SER A 38 -5.33 -11.49 19.76
CA SER A 38 -4.32 -10.52 20.21
C SER A 38 -3.13 -10.51 19.25
N PRO A 39 -2.39 -9.41 19.11
CA PRO A 39 -1.19 -9.37 18.25
C PRO A 39 -0.18 -10.49 18.60
N GLU A 40 -0.06 -10.82 19.88
CA GLU A 40 0.88 -11.83 20.38
C GLU A 40 0.44 -13.26 20.07
N THR A 41 -0.86 -13.53 19.98
CA THR A 41 -1.41 -14.86 19.73
C THR A 41 -1.97 -15.05 18.33
N ALA A 42 -2.05 -14.01 17.53
CA ALA A 42 -2.75 -14.02 16.24
C ALA A 42 -2.32 -15.15 15.30
N ALA A 43 -1.04 -15.53 15.28
CA ALA A 43 -0.57 -16.65 14.46
C ALA A 43 -1.17 -18.00 14.91
N TYR A 44 -1.35 -18.18 16.22
CA TYR A 44 -1.98 -19.39 16.80
C TYR A 44 -3.49 -19.37 16.59
N ASP A 45 -4.13 -18.21 16.76
CA ASP A 45 -5.57 -18.02 16.55
C ASP A 45 -5.93 -18.28 15.09
N PHE A 46 -5.13 -17.77 14.15
CA PHE A 46 -5.29 -18.05 12.71
C PHE A 46 -5.12 -19.54 12.42
N LYS A 47 -4.10 -20.17 13.00
CA LYS A 47 -3.89 -21.60 12.84
C LYS A 47 -5.08 -22.41 13.34
N TYR A 48 -5.60 -22.07 14.52
CA TYR A 48 -6.79 -22.73 15.08
C TYR A 48 -7.97 -22.63 14.11
N THR A 49 -8.30 -21.45 13.61
CA THR A 49 -9.38 -21.25 12.62
C THR A 49 -9.14 -22.07 11.35
N LEU A 50 -7.89 -22.09 10.86
CA LEU A 50 -7.51 -22.81 9.64
C LEU A 50 -7.60 -24.34 9.79
N ASP A 51 -7.30 -24.88 10.98
CA ASP A 51 -7.37 -26.32 11.25
C ASP A 51 -8.83 -26.83 11.22
N HIS A 52 -9.81 -25.94 11.33
CA HIS A 52 -11.24 -26.25 11.19
C HIS A 52 -11.79 -26.05 9.78
N CYS A 53 -10.98 -25.53 8.84
CA CYS A 53 -11.42 -25.35 7.46
C CYS A 53 -11.58 -26.67 6.72
N ARG A 54 -12.65 -26.77 5.94
CA ARG A 54 -12.87 -27.89 5.02
C ARG A 54 -12.04 -27.77 3.75
N GLU A 55 -11.76 -26.54 3.32
CA GLU A 55 -11.00 -26.26 2.11
C GLU A 55 -9.49 -26.33 2.36
N ASN A 56 -8.80 -27.15 1.59
CA ASN A 56 -7.35 -27.21 1.61
C ASN A 56 -6.76 -26.15 0.65
N SER A 57 -6.53 -24.94 1.14
CA SER A 57 -5.87 -23.86 0.41
C SER A 57 -4.49 -23.58 1.01
N PRO A 58 -3.46 -23.33 0.20
CA PRO A 58 -2.12 -22.99 0.69
C PRO A 58 -2.07 -21.63 1.40
N ASN A 59 -3.04 -20.76 1.17
CA ASN A 59 -3.08 -19.44 1.76
C ASN A 59 -3.48 -19.52 3.24
N LYS A 60 -2.63 -19.01 4.13
CA LYS A 60 -2.85 -19.01 5.59
C LYS A 60 -3.42 -17.69 6.08
N ALA A 61 -2.97 -16.60 5.49
CA ALA A 61 -3.41 -15.24 5.78
C ALA A 61 -3.28 -14.36 4.53
N TYR A 62 -3.83 -13.17 4.59
CA TYR A 62 -3.62 -12.12 3.59
C TYR A 62 -3.01 -10.90 4.25
N HIS A 63 -2.10 -10.26 3.54
CA HIS A 63 -1.47 -9.02 3.94
C HIS A 63 -1.93 -7.90 3.01
N LEU A 64 -2.75 -7.02 3.52
CA LEU A 64 -3.21 -5.80 2.86
C LEU A 64 -2.36 -4.63 3.34
N ILE A 65 -1.87 -3.83 2.41
CA ILE A 65 -1.10 -2.60 2.67
C ILE A 65 -1.92 -1.43 2.12
N GLN A 66 -2.08 -0.38 2.91
CA GLN A 66 -2.66 0.90 2.51
C GLN A 66 -1.62 1.99 2.79
N ALA A 67 -1.10 2.64 1.74
CA ALA A 67 -0.06 3.66 1.86
C ALA A 67 -0.59 5.03 1.45
N PHE A 68 -0.30 6.06 2.24
CA PHE A 68 -0.73 7.44 2.01
C PHE A 68 0.39 8.28 1.37
N ALA A 69 0.02 9.42 0.78
CA ALA A 69 1.00 10.37 0.30
C ALA A 69 1.73 11.02 1.50
N PRO A 70 3.02 11.34 1.34
CA PRO A 70 3.78 11.99 2.41
C PRO A 70 3.13 13.30 2.86
N GLY A 71 2.96 13.45 4.19
CA GLY A 71 2.41 14.65 4.83
C GLY A 71 0.91 14.87 4.65
N GLU A 72 0.18 13.89 4.08
CA GLU A 72 -1.26 14.01 3.80
C GLU A 72 -2.14 13.65 4.99
N VAL A 73 -1.65 12.84 5.92
CA VAL A 73 -2.42 12.29 7.04
C VAL A 73 -1.56 12.20 8.29
N SER A 74 -2.14 12.43 9.48
CA SER A 74 -1.48 12.18 10.77
C SER A 74 -1.38 10.67 11.04
N PHE A 75 -0.55 10.28 12.00
CA PHE A 75 -0.34 8.87 12.34
C PHE A 75 -1.61 8.25 12.95
N GLU A 76 -2.27 8.98 13.84
CA GLU A 76 -3.52 8.58 14.50
C GLU A 76 -4.65 8.42 13.49
N GLU A 77 -4.76 9.38 12.58
CA GLU A 77 -5.79 9.36 11.53
C GLU A 77 -5.55 8.22 10.54
N ALA A 78 -4.31 7.97 10.15
CA ALA A 78 -3.95 6.85 9.30
C ALA A 78 -4.30 5.52 9.95
N HIS A 79 -4.03 5.37 11.26
CA HIS A 79 -4.37 4.16 12.01
C HIS A 79 -5.89 3.96 12.09
N ARG A 80 -6.63 5.03 12.35
CA ARG A 80 -8.09 5.01 12.36
C ARG A 80 -8.66 4.56 11.02
N ILE A 81 -8.19 5.15 9.91
CA ILE A 81 -8.61 4.77 8.55
C ILE A 81 -8.25 3.30 8.25
N GLY A 82 -7.08 2.83 8.68
CA GLY A 82 -6.66 1.43 8.51
C GLY A 82 -7.58 0.46 9.24
N LYS A 83 -7.98 0.81 10.45
CA LYS A 83 -8.93 0.02 11.23
C LYS A 83 -10.33 0.03 10.60
N GLU A 84 -10.84 1.17 10.19
CA GLU A 84 -12.13 1.30 9.49
C GLU A 84 -12.14 0.50 8.17
N LEU A 85 -11.01 0.50 7.43
CA LEU A 85 -10.86 -0.31 6.22
C LEU A 85 -10.95 -1.81 6.53
N ALA A 86 -10.27 -2.27 7.60
CA ALA A 86 -10.33 -3.66 8.03
C ALA A 86 -11.76 -4.04 8.45
N ASP A 87 -12.42 -3.21 9.25
CA ASP A 87 -13.78 -3.45 9.73
C ASP A 87 -14.80 -3.52 8.57
N LYS A 88 -14.76 -2.55 7.63
CA LYS A 88 -15.65 -2.54 6.44
C LYS A 88 -15.38 -3.71 5.49
N LEU A 89 -14.10 -4.08 5.30
CA LEU A 89 -13.71 -5.15 4.38
C LEU A 89 -14.06 -6.54 4.92
N LEU A 90 -13.80 -6.76 6.21
CA LEU A 90 -13.85 -8.07 6.84
C LEU A 90 -15.17 -8.36 7.57
N GLU A 91 -16.02 -7.33 7.72
CA GLU A 91 -17.39 -7.40 8.26
C GLU A 91 -17.50 -8.14 9.60
N GLY A 92 -16.43 -8.08 10.43
CA GLY A 92 -16.39 -8.80 11.70
C GLY A 92 -16.28 -10.32 11.58
N LYS A 93 -16.04 -10.87 10.39
CA LYS A 93 -15.98 -12.32 10.15
C LYS A 93 -14.59 -12.91 10.34
N TYR A 94 -13.53 -12.13 10.12
CA TYR A 94 -12.14 -12.60 10.11
C TYR A 94 -11.35 -11.99 11.25
N SER A 95 -10.49 -12.79 11.90
CA SER A 95 -9.48 -12.26 12.82
C SER A 95 -8.41 -11.50 12.05
N TYR A 96 -8.02 -10.31 12.57
CA TYR A 96 -6.99 -9.50 11.93
C TYR A 96 -6.13 -8.73 12.95
N VAL A 97 -4.95 -8.35 12.52
CA VAL A 97 -4.07 -7.36 13.16
C VAL A 97 -3.84 -6.22 12.18
N VAL A 98 -4.04 -4.98 12.64
CA VAL A 98 -3.74 -3.75 11.88
C VAL A 98 -2.66 -2.96 12.59
N THR A 99 -1.69 -2.47 11.83
CA THR A 99 -0.61 -1.62 12.33
C THR A 99 -0.36 -0.47 11.40
N THR A 100 0.12 0.66 11.94
CA THR A 100 0.54 1.81 11.15
C THR A 100 2.03 2.02 11.34
N HIS A 101 2.78 1.95 10.23
CA HIS A 101 4.21 2.20 10.21
C HIS A 101 4.50 3.67 9.92
N ILE A 102 5.38 4.25 10.74
CA ILE A 102 5.77 5.66 10.70
C ILE A 102 7.28 5.87 10.45
N ASP A 103 8.03 4.78 10.31
CA ASP A 103 9.49 4.75 10.16
C ASP A 103 10.01 5.31 8.83
N LYS A 104 9.14 5.57 7.87
CA LYS A 104 9.49 6.07 6.53
C LYS A 104 8.85 7.42 6.26
N GLY A 105 9.33 8.11 5.23
CA GLY A 105 8.81 9.41 4.81
C GLY A 105 7.35 9.40 4.31
N HIS A 106 6.63 8.31 4.49
CA HIS A 106 5.20 8.16 4.22
C HIS A 106 4.58 7.16 5.19
N VAL A 107 3.39 7.49 5.65
CA VAL A 107 2.61 6.64 6.56
C VAL A 107 1.94 5.53 5.77
N HIS A 108 1.94 4.32 6.32
CA HIS A 108 1.27 3.20 5.70
C HIS A 108 0.74 2.20 6.73
N ASN A 109 -0.46 1.69 6.46
CA ASN A 109 -1.10 0.66 7.25
C ASN A 109 -0.76 -0.72 6.70
N HIS A 110 -0.54 -1.65 7.62
CA HIS A 110 -0.47 -3.08 7.36
C HIS A 110 -1.65 -3.75 8.04
N ILE A 111 -2.42 -4.53 7.29
CA ILE A 111 -3.54 -5.33 7.82
C ILE A 111 -3.24 -6.78 7.45
N ILE A 112 -3.01 -7.62 8.45
CA ILE A 112 -2.88 -9.08 8.26
C ILE A 112 -4.12 -9.73 8.84
N PHE A 113 -4.86 -10.47 8.01
CA PHE A 113 -6.07 -11.17 8.43
C PHE A 113 -6.01 -12.65 8.06
N CYS A 114 -6.69 -13.47 8.89
CA CYS A 114 -6.82 -14.90 8.64
C CYS A 114 -7.49 -15.16 7.30
N SER A 115 -7.00 -16.14 6.54
CA SER A 115 -7.63 -16.50 5.26
C SER A 115 -8.93 -17.27 5.39
N ALA A 116 -9.39 -17.55 6.61
CA ALA A 116 -10.67 -18.18 6.88
C ALA A 116 -11.48 -17.38 7.90
N ASP A 117 -12.80 -17.36 7.75
CA ASP A 117 -13.69 -16.71 8.70
C ASP A 117 -13.79 -17.50 10.00
N ASN A 118 -14.13 -16.81 11.09
CA ASN A 118 -14.16 -17.37 12.45
C ASN A 118 -15.42 -18.18 12.77
N ILE A 119 -16.44 -18.14 11.90
CA ILE A 119 -17.78 -18.71 12.19
C ILE A 119 -17.97 -20.00 11.41
N GLU A 120 -17.89 -19.93 10.09
CA GLU A 120 -18.15 -21.06 9.20
C GLU A 120 -16.86 -21.69 8.67
N HIS A 121 -15.71 -21.07 8.95
CA HIS A 121 -14.36 -21.45 8.50
C HIS A 121 -14.22 -21.51 6.98
N ASN A 122 -15.00 -20.70 6.26
CA ASN A 122 -14.90 -20.57 4.82
C ASN A 122 -13.70 -19.71 4.44
N LYS A 123 -13.03 -20.06 3.35
CA LYS A 123 -11.87 -19.30 2.87
C LYS A 123 -12.27 -17.96 2.25
N TYR A 124 -11.46 -16.93 2.53
CA TYR A 124 -11.56 -15.66 1.84
C TYR A 124 -11.32 -15.84 0.33
N HIS A 125 -12.25 -15.37 -0.46
CA HIS A 125 -12.17 -15.47 -1.92
C HIS A 125 -11.34 -14.33 -2.50
N ASP A 126 -10.03 -14.58 -2.66
CA ASP A 126 -9.10 -13.65 -3.29
C ASP A 126 -9.18 -13.73 -4.82
N CYS A 127 -9.78 -12.73 -5.43
CA CYS A 127 -9.96 -12.63 -6.86
C CYS A 127 -9.82 -11.17 -7.35
N LYS A 128 -9.86 -10.98 -8.65
CA LYS A 128 -9.77 -9.64 -9.23
C LYS A 128 -10.86 -8.68 -8.74
N GLN A 129 -12.05 -9.19 -8.45
CA GLN A 129 -13.16 -8.39 -7.94
C GLN A 129 -12.92 -7.93 -6.49
N SER A 130 -12.40 -8.80 -5.62
CA SER A 130 -12.05 -8.44 -4.24
C SER A 130 -10.98 -7.36 -4.21
N TYR A 131 -10.02 -7.41 -5.13
CA TYR A 131 -9.00 -6.37 -5.27
C TYR A 131 -9.61 -4.99 -5.61
N TYR A 132 -10.56 -4.94 -6.56
CA TYR A 132 -11.26 -3.70 -6.88
C TYR A 132 -12.14 -3.20 -5.73
N HIS A 133 -12.77 -4.13 -5.01
CA HIS A 133 -13.57 -3.80 -3.84
C HIS A 133 -12.74 -3.15 -2.72
N ILE A 134 -11.59 -3.74 -2.39
CA ILE A 134 -10.64 -3.17 -1.42
C ILE A 134 -10.25 -1.74 -1.81
N ARG A 135 -9.90 -1.54 -3.08
CA ARG A 135 -9.53 -0.22 -3.57
C ARG A 135 -10.67 0.79 -3.45
N LYS A 136 -11.87 0.38 -3.82
CA LYS A 136 -13.07 1.23 -3.74
C LYS A 136 -13.34 1.64 -2.28
N LEU A 137 -13.32 0.70 -1.34
CA LEU A 137 -13.48 0.99 0.10
C LEU A 137 -12.41 1.96 0.60
N SER A 138 -11.14 1.74 0.23
CA SER A 138 -10.05 2.65 0.61
C SER A 138 -10.25 4.06 0.04
N ASP A 139 -10.69 4.18 -1.22
CA ASP A 139 -10.94 5.48 -1.86
C ASP A 139 -12.16 6.19 -1.23
N GLU A 140 -13.21 5.46 -0.83
CA GLU A 140 -14.37 5.99 -0.12
C GLU A 140 -13.96 6.54 1.25
N LEU A 141 -13.21 5.77 2.05
CA LEU A 141 -12.68 6.22 3.33
C LEU A 141 -11.78 7.46 3.18
N CYS A 142 -10.88 7.47 2.20
CA CYS A 142 -10.04 8.65 1.95
C CYS A 142 -10.90 9.90 1.69
N LYS A 143 -12.01 9.79 0.95
CA LYS A 143 -12.93 10.92 0.72
C LYS A 143 -13.67 11.33 2.00
N GLU A 144 -14.15 10.37 2.80
CA GLU A 144 -14.83 10.61 4.09
C GLU A 144 -13.90 11.40 5.05
N HIS A 145 -12.59 11.12 4.99
CA HIS A 145 -11.56 11.79 5.79
C HIS A 145 -10.87 12.98 5.08
N ASN A 146 -11.44 13.50 3.98
CA ASN A 146 -10.92 14.62 3.20
C ASN A 146 -9.50 14.40 2.64
N LEU A 147 -9.11 13.16 2.38
CA LEU A 147 -7.84 12.81 1.75
C LEU A 147 -8.00 12.68 0.24
N SER A 148 -6.90 12.83 -0.50
CA SER A 148 -6.92 12.71 -1.95
C SER A 148 -7.05 11.25 -2.40
N VAL A 149 -7.68 11.02 -3.56
CA VAL A 149 -7.82 9.69 -4.18
C VAL A 149 -7.14 9.65 -5.55
N ILE A 150 -6.79 8.44 -6.00
CA ILE A 150 -6.21 8.24 -7.34
C ILE A 150 -7.34 8.30 -8.37
N ILE A 151 -7.30 9.30 -9.24
CA ILE A 151 -8.22 9.41 -10.38
C ILE A 151 -7.63 8.58 -11.54
N PRO A 152 -8.30 7.49 -11.97
CA PRO A 152 -7.82 6.68 -13.10
C PRO A 152 -7.76 7.51 -14.38
N GLY A 153 -6.68 7.39 -15.15
CA GLY A 153 -6.55 7.97 -16.49
C GLY A 153 -5.82 9.33 -16.57
N ALA A 154 -5.54 10.00 -15.45
CA ALA A 154 -4.88 11.31 -15.49
C ALA A 154 -3.38 11.23 -15.82
N GLN A 155 -2.66 10.21 -15.38
CA GLN A 155 -1.26 9.91 -15.74
C GLN A 155 -0.88 8.48 -15.33
N ARG A 156 0.09 7.83 -16.05
CA ARG A 156 0.72 6.59 -15.55
C ARG A 156 1.39 6.86 -14.21
N GLY A 157 1.03 6.09 -13.17
CA GLY A 157 1.62 6.19 -11.84
C GLY A 157 3.14 6.02 -11.90
N LYS A 158 3.87 6.92 -11.25
CA LYS A 158 5.33 6.81 -11.10
C LYS A 158 5.64 5.79 -10.02
N LYS A 159 6.72 5.00 -10.19
CA LYS A 159 7.23 4.16 -9.09
C LYS A 159 7.69 5.07 -7.94
N TYR A 160 7.56 4.61 -6.69
CA TYR A 160 7.93 5.40 -5.51
C TYR A 160 9.36 5.98 -5.59
N LYS A 161 10.34 5.18 -6.03
CA LYS A 161 11.72 5.66 -6.23
C LYS A 161 11.81 6.80 -7.25
N GLU A 162 11.04 6.75 -8.32
CA GLU A 162 10.98 7.79 -9.34
C GLU A 162 10.29 9.05 -8.80
N TRP A 163 9.25 8.91 -7.99
CA TRP A 163 8.60 10.02 -7.31
C TRP A 163 9.57 10.69 -6.31
N GLN A 164 10.26 9.91 -5.48
CA GLN A 164 11.25 10.41 -4.52
C GLN A 164 12.41 11.14 -5.21
N SER A 165 12.94 10.58 -6.31
CA SER A 165 13.99 11.23 -7.12
C SER A 165 13.52 12.55 -7.72
N ASN A 166 12.22 12.68 -8.08
CA ASN A 166 11.64 13.93 -8.55
C ASN A 166 11.57 14.99 -7.45
N GLN A 167 11.23 14.60 -6.21
CA GLN A 167 11.20 15.54 -5.08
C GLN A 167 12.60 16.04 -4.70
N ASN A 168 13.59 15.15 -4.75
CA ASN A 168 14.97 15.48 -4.40
C ASN A 168 15.76 16.14 -5.53
N GLY A 169 15.12 16.49 -6.66
CA GLY A 169 15.76 17.12 -7.81
C GLY A 169 16.75 16.23 -8.59
N SER A 170 16.92 14.97 -8.19
CA SER A 170 17.88 14.02 -8.78
C SER A 170 17.31 13.15 -9.91
N ALA A 171 16.09 13.42 -10.35
CA ALA A 171 15.42 12.62 -11.38
C ALA A 171 15.93 12.95 -12.78
N TRP A 172 17.00 12.28 -13.22
CA TRP A 172 17.58 12.40 -14.55
C TRP A 172 16.55 12.31 -15.69
N LYS A 173 15.54 11.44 -15.58
CA LYS A 173 14.44 11.34 -16.57
C LYS A 173 13.60 12.60 -16.68
N THR A 174 13.37 13.27 -15.57
CA THR A 174 12.63 14.53 -15.54
C THR A 174 13.46 15.66 -16.14
N GLN A 175 14.76 15.67 -15.88
CA GLN A 175 15.68 16.62 -16.49
C GLN A 175 15.76 16.44 -18.00
N ILE A 176 15.96 15.21 -18.49
CA ILE A 176 15.96 14.93 -19.94
C ILE A 176 14.65 15.38 -20.59
N ARG A 177 13.50 15.09 -20.00
CA ARG A 177 12.20 15.56 -20.56
C ARG A 177 12.10 17.07 -20.65
N LYS A 178 12.57 17.79 -19.63
CA LYS A 178 12.61 19.26 -19.65
C LYS A 178 13.51 19.76 -20.78
N ASP A 179 14.68 19.18 -20.93
CA ASP A 179 15.65 19.55 -21.94
C ASP A 179 15.15 19.24 -23.36
N ILE A 180 14.57 18.06 -23.59
CA ILE A 180 13.93 17.71 -24.87
C ILE A 180 12.81 18.69 -25.20
N ASN A 181 11.90 18.96 -24.25
CA ASN A 181 10.80 19.90 -24.49
C ASN A 181 11.29 21.33 -24.76
N PHE A 182 12.34 21.77 -24.09
CA PHE A 182 12.98 23.04 -24.36
C PHE A 182 13.57 23.09 -25.76
N CYS A 183 14.36 22.07 -26.14
CA CYS A 183 14.99 21.98 -27.45
C CYS A 183 13.96 21.90 -28.59
N ILE A 184 12.86 21.16 -28.42
CA ILE A 184 11.76 21.07 -29.40
C ILE A 184 11.12 22.45 -29.61
N LYS A 185 10.91 23.21 -28.53
CA LYS A 185 10.30 24.57 -28.64
C LYS A 185 11.22 25.61 -29.24
N SER A 186 12.53 25.41 -29.12
CA SER A 186 13.55 26.38 -29.57
C SER A 186 14.10 26.07 -30.96
N ALA A 187 13.98 24.84 -31.42
CA ALA A 187 14.47 24.38 -32.73
C ALA A 187 13.44 24.58 -33.82
N SER A 188 13.88 25.06 -34.98
CA SER A 188 13.08 25.17 -36.21
C SER A 188 13.23 23.94 -37.12
N THR A 189 14.36 23.21 -36.98
CA THR A 189 14.67 22.00 -37.75
C THR A 189 15.14 20.88 -36.84
N TYR A 190 15.14 19.63 -37.35
CA TYR A 190 15.64 18.49 -36.61
C TYR A 190 17.15 18.56 -36.33
N GLU A 191 17.93 19.07 -37.30
CA GLU A 191 19.35 19.27 -37.14
C GLU A 191 19.66 20.31 -36.03
N GLU A 192 18.90 21.36 -35.95
CA GLU A 192 19.00 22.37 -34.90
C GLU A 192 18.63 21.77 -33.53
N PHE A 193 17.61 20.93 -33.46
CA PHE A 193 17.27 20.18 -32.22
C PHE A 193 18.44 19.30 -31.76
N LEU A 194 19.09 18.54 -32.67
CA LEU A 194 20.24 17.74 -32.35
C LEU A 194 21.43 18.56 -31.82
N LEU A 195 21.69 19.74 -32.44
CA LEU A 195 22.74 20.64 -31.97
C LEU A 195 22.43 21.18 -30.58
N LEU A 196 21.20 21.58 -30.30
CA LEU A 196 20.79 22.06 -28.99
C LEU A 196 20.90 20.96 -27.91
N MET A 197 20.52 19.75 -28.24
CA MET A 197 20.67 18.60 -27.32
C MET A 197 22.14 18.29 -27.02
N ARG A 198 23.01 18.31 -28.03
CA ARG A 198 24.48 18.15 -27.86
C ARG A 198 25.06 19.26 -27.00
N ALA A 199 24.65 20.53 -27.20
CA ALA A 199 25.06 21.65 -26.38
C ALA A 199 24.69 21.52 -24.91
N LYS A 200 23.67 20.74 -24.60
CA LYS A 200 23.27 20.36 -23.23
C LYS A 200 24.02 19.14 -22.68
N GLY A 201 24.97 18.58 -23.43
CA GLY A 201 25.82 17.46 -23.00
C GLY A 201 25.25 16.07 -23.28
N TYR A 202 24.25 15.94 -24.15
CA TYR A 202 23.71 14.63 -24.55
C TYR A 202 24.48 14.09 -25.77
N GLU A 203 24.91 12.85 -25.69
CA GLU A 203 25.42 12.09 -26.83
C GLU A 203 24.22 11.54 -27.64
N ILE A 204 24.14 11.91 -28.90
CA ILE A 204 23.06 11.56 -29.81
C ILE A 204 23.63 11.11 -31.14
#